data_afd46ead6498c4363b4254823203ef59
#
_entry.id   afd46ead6498c4363b4254823203ef59
#
_cell.length_a   1.000
_cell.length_b   1.000
_cell.length_c   1.000
_cell.angle_alpha   90.00
_cell.angle_beta   90.00
_cell.angle_gamma   90.00
#
_symmetry.space_group_name_H-M   'P 1'
#
loop_
_entity.id
_entity.type
_entity.pdbx_description
1 polymer ?
#
loop_
_entity_poly.entity_id
_entity_poly.type
_entity_poly.pdbx_seq_one_letter_code
_entity_poly.pdbx_strand_id
1 'polypeptide(L)'
;KLFKYPVFNADQEVNNVYRENKNCFNQLKRRLPKFIKSFPIKKSELIEAVSSNRKNIKIISSIVHPIVRKRMVKFLSQNRNSQMVVLDIPLLIENKLNKKGDILVFVRSKKAKILKRLKKRKNYNLKIIEVLKQNQSKLLKKRKLAKYTIDNNYSANIMKKKIKILKEKIFYERSSS
;
A
#
# COMPACT_ATOMS: atom_id res chain seq x y z
N LYS A 1 11.23 9.43 -4.33
CA LYS A 1 12.03 10.41 -3.56
C LYS A 1 12.30 11.69 -4.38
N LEU A 2 11.30 12.18 -5.08
CA LEU A 2 11.42 13.35 -5.97
C LEU A 2 11.35 14.68 -5.22
N PHE A 3 10.70 14.67 -4.09
CA PHE A 3 10.61 15.78 -3.16
C PHE A 3 11.00 15.22 -1.80
N LYS A 4 11.81 15.95 -1.03
CA LYS A 4 12.40 15.52 0.25
C LYS A 4 11.37 15.31 1.39
N TYR A 5 10.13 14.92 1.06
CA TYR A 5 9.11 14.63 2.06
C TYR A 5 9.21 13.20 2.58
N PRO A 6 8.94 12.97 3.85
CA PRO A 6 8.83 11.64 4.42
C PRO A 6 7.73 10.83 3.73
N VAL A 7 8.04 9.58 3.36
CA VAL A 7 7.10 8.66 2.71
C VAL A 7 6.99 7.39 3.53
N PHE A 8 5.79 7.07 3.99
CA PHE A 8 5.47 5.77 4.56
C PHE A 8 4.95 4.86 3.44
N ASN A 9 5.70 3.81 3.11
CA ASN A 9 5.27 2.80 2.14
C ASN A 9 4.85 1.54 2.89
N ALA A 10 3.55 1.26 2.91
CA ALA A 10 2.99 0.14 3.67
C ALA A 10 3.44 -1.22 3.16
N ASP A 11 3.63 -1.40 1.84
CA ASP A 11 4.12 -2.67 1.28
C ASP A 11 5.56 -2.95 1.72
N GLN A 12 6.40 -1.91 1.79
CA GLN A 12 7.76 -2.03 2.30
C GLN A 12 7.75 -2.36 3.79
N GLU A 13 6.88 -1.74 4.58
CA GLU A 13 6.75 -2.04 6.00
C GLU A 13 6.25 -3.45 6.27
N VAL A 14 5.32 -3.97 5.47
CA VAL A 14 4.91 -5.39 5.51
C VAL A 14 6.11 -6.31 5.26
N ASN A 15 6.93 -6.03 4.25
CA ASN A 15 8.13 -6.81 3.97
C ASN A 15 9.14 -6.73 5.13
N ASN A 16 9.31 -5.57 5.76
CA ASN A 16 10.15 -5.40 6.94
C ASN A 16 9.62 -6.22 8.12
N VAL A 17 8.29 -6.24 8.34
CA VAL A 17 7.68 -7.07 9.39
C VAL A 17 7.99 -8.55 9.17
N TYR A 18 7.87 -9.06 7.96
CA TYR A 18 8.19 -10.47 7.66
C TYR A 18 9.68 -10.79 7.85
N ARG A 19 10.56 -9.82 7.63
CA ARG A 19 12.00 -10.00 7.74
C ARG A 19 12.51 -9.93 9.18
N GLU A 20 11.93 -9.03 10.02
CA GLU A 20 12.56 -8.61 11.28
C GLU A 20 11.72 -8.93 12.53
N ASN A 21 10.39 -9.15 12.37
CA ASN A 21 9.50 -9.24 13.51
C ASN A 21 9.27 -10.70 13.94
N LYS A 22 10.06 -11.17 14.90
CA LYS A 22 9.93 -12.53 15.46
C LYS A 22 8.55 -12.82 16.06
N ASN A 23 7.92 -11.82 16.69
CA ASN A 23 6.57 -12.00 17.24
C ASN A 23 5.53 -12.25 16.15
N CYS A 24 5.60 -11.49 15.03
CA CYS A 24 4.77 -11.76 13.86
C CYS A 24 4.99 -13.17 13.31
N PHE A 25 6.25 -13.58 13.17
CA PHE A 25 6.59 -14.95 12.76
C PHE A 25 5.97 -16.00 13.68
N ASN A 26 6.15 -15.87 15.00
CA ASN A 26 5.62 -16.83 15.97
C ASN A 26 4.09 -16.93 15.91
N GLN A 27 3.39 -15.81 15.79
CA GLN A 27 1.94 -15.79 15.65
C GLN A 27 1.49 -16.46 14.34
N LEU A 28 2.14 -16.14 13.21
CA LEU A 28 1.83 -16.74 11.92
C LEU A 28 2.14 -18.23 11.89
N LYS A 29 3.27 -18.65 12.43
CA LYS A 29 3.65 -20.07 12.54
C LYS A 29 2.62 -20.86 13.36
N ARG A 30 2.16 -20.31 14.49
CA ARG A 30 1.12 -20.94 15.31
C ARG A 30 -0.22 -21.10 14.58
N ARG A 31 -0.61 -20.11 13.79
CA ARG A 31 -1.91 -20.10 13.07
C ARG A 31 -1.87 -20.81 11.72
N LEU A 32 -0.69 -20.89 11.09
CA LEU A 32 -0.46 -21.47 9.77
C LEU A 32 0.79 -22.37 9.77
N PRO A 33 0.87 -23.40 10.66
CA PRO A 33 2.09 -24.18 10.86
C PRO A 33 2.51 -24.98 9.63
N LYS A 34 1.56 -25.37 8.78
CA LYS A 34 1.85 -26.11 7.53
C LYS A 34 2.64 -25.27 6.52
N PHE A 35 2.49 -23.94 6.55
CA PHE A 35 3.02 -23.02 5.54
C PHE A 35 4.19 -22.20 6.06
N ILE A 36 4.11 -21.65 7.27
CA ILE A 36 5.12 -20.73 7.82
C ILE A 36 6.14 -21.53 8.63
N LYS A 37 7.33 -21.70 8.05
CA LYS A 37 8.40 -22.58 8.59
C LYS A 37 9.69 -21.81 8.87
N SER A 38 10.01 -20.76 8.09
CA SER A 38 11.30 -20.09 8.16
C SER A 38 11.19 -18.65 8.71
N PHE A 39 12.24 -18.25 9.45
CA PHE A 39 12.46 -16.85 9.81
C PHE A 39 13.82 -16.41 9.24
N PRO A 40 13.87 -15.32 8.48
CA PRO A 40 12.77 -14.47 7.97
C PRO A 40 11.72 -15.22 7.15
N ILE A 41 10.45 -14.77 7.24
CA ILE A 41 9.35 -15.40 6.52
C ILE A 41 9.55 -15.24 5.01
N LYS A 42 9.57 -16.36 4.28
CA LYS A 42 9.73 -16.36 2.83
C LYS A 42 8.42 -16.00 2.13
N LYS A 43 8.53 -15.23 1.07
CA LYS A 43 7.36 -14.84 0.26
C LYS A 43 6.65 -16.04 -0.35
N SER A 44 7.37 -17.11 -0.70
CA SER A 44 6.81 -18.37 -1.19
C SER A 44 5.86 -19.02 -0.19
N GLU A 45 6.22 -19.04 1.09
CA GLU A 45 5.39 -19.59 2.17
C GLU A 45 4.04 -18.86 2.29
N LEU A 46 4.06 -17.52 2.17
CA LEU A 46 2.85 -16.71 2.19
C LEU A 46 1.98 -16.93 0.94
N ILE A 47 2.60 -17.04 -0.22
CA ILE A 47 1.89 -17.33 -1.48
C ILE A 47 1.23 -18.71 -1.40
N GLU A 48 1.94 -19.72 -0.94
CA GLU A 48 1.41 -21.08 -0.76
C GLU A 48 0.22 -21.09 0.20
N ALA A 49 0.35 -20.45 1.35
CA ALA A 49 -0.72 -20.33 2.34
C ALA A 49 -2.00 -19.70 1.73
N VAL A 50 -1.85 -18.59 1.00
CA VAL A 50 -2.99 -17.88 0.39
C VAL A 50 -3.59 -18.65 -0.79
N SER A 51 -2.76 -19.34 -1.57
CA SER A 51 -3.22 -20.15 -2.72
C SER A 51 -3.98 -21.40 -2.27
N SER A 52 -3.59 -22.00 -1.14
CA SER A 52 -4.27 -23.19 -0.62
C SER A 52 -5.64 -22.87 -0.02
N ASN A 53 -5.77 -21.74 0.68
CA ASN A 53 -7.06 -21.32 1.25
C ASN A 53 -7.15 -19.78 1.36
N ARG A 54 -8.18 -19.21 0.72
CA ARG A 54 -8.45 -17.76 0.77
C ARG A 54 -8.67 -17.21 2.20
N LYS A 55 -9.15 -18.04 3.14
CA LYS A 55 -9.30 -17.63 4.54
C LYS A 55 -7.97 -17.28 5.19
N ASN A 56 -6.86 -17.85 4.71
CA ASN A 56 -5.52 -17.58 5.25
C ASN A 56 -5.09 -16.12 5.05
N ILE A 57 -5.62 -15.43 4.02
CA ILE A 57 -5.38 -14.00 3.84
C ILE A 57 -5.91 -13.18 5.04
N LYS A 58 -7.06 -13.58 5.61
CA LYS A 58 -7.63 -12.91 6.78
C LYS A 58 -6.78 -13.16 8.02
N ILE A 59 -6.27 -14.38 8.19
CA ILE A 59 -5.37 -14.72 9.31
C ILE A 59 -4.08 -13.91 9.22
N ILE A 60 -3.44 -13.88 8.05
CA ILE A 60 -2.22 -13.10 7.83
C ILE A 60 -2.47 -11.61 8.09
N SER A 61 -3.54 -11.07 7.52
CA SER A 61 -3.89 -9.66 7.67
C SER A 61 -4.21 -9.26 9.12
N SER A 62 -4.89 -10.11 9.88
CA SER A 62 -5.22 -9.84 11.29
C SER A 62 -4.00 -9.75 12.20
N ILE A 63 -2.89 -10.40 11.82
CA ILE A 63 -1.62 -10.36 12.56
C ILE A 63 -0.75 -9.19 12.07
N VAL A 64 -0.64 -9.01 10.76
CA VAL A 64 0.32 -8.07 10.16
C VAL A 64 -0.20 -6.62 10.22
N HIS A 65 -1.49 -6.38 9.94
CA HIS A 65 -2.03 -5.01 9.87
C HIS A 65 -1.88 -4.22 11.17
N PRO A 66 -2.13 -4.76 12.37
CA PRO A 66 -1.91 -4.03 13.61
C PRO A 66 -0.46 -3.58 13.78
N ILE A 67 0.50 -4.44 13.41
CA ILE A 67 1.93 -4.12 13.51
C ILE A 67 2.29 -2.96 12.56
N VAL A 68 1.83 -3.04 11.31
CA VAL A 68 2.08 -1.98 10.31
C VAL A 68 1.40 -0.68 10.71
N ARG A 69 0.16 -0.72 11.25
CA ARG A 69 -0.53 0.47 11.78
C ARG A 69 0.26 1.13 12.92
N LYS A 70 0.79 0.35 13.85
CA LYS A 70 1.64 0.88 14.94
C LYS A 70 2.90 1.56 14.38
N ARG A 71 3.55 0.96 13.38
CA ARG A 71 4.69 1.59 12.69
C ARG A 71 4.30 2.87 11.97
N MET A 72 3.15 2.91 11.32
CA MET A 72 2.62 4.13 10.68
C MET A 72 2.39 5.26 11.68
N VAL A 73 1.77 4.97 12.82
CA VAL A 73 1.56 5.97 13.88
C VAL A 73 2.89 6.52 14.40
N LYS A 74 3.87 5.63 14.65
CA LYS A 74 5.22 6.03 15.04
C LYS A 74 5.89 6.91 13.98
N PHE A 75 5.79 6.53 12.71
CA PHE A 75 6.32 7.31 11.59
C PHE A 75 5.69 8.71 11.52
N LEU A 76 4.38 8.83 11.67
CA LEU A 76 3.68 10.12 11.70
C LEU A 76 4.14 10.99 12.88
N SER A 77 4.27 10.42 14.08
CA SER A 77 4.77 11.12 15.26
C SER A 77 6.20 11.64 15.06
N GLN A 78 7.08 10.84 14.47
CA GLN A 78 8.46 11.22 14.19
C GLN A 78 8.59 12.33 13.13
N ASN A 79 7.58 12.49 12.28
CA ASN A 79 7.56 13.45 11.18
C ASN A 79 6.53 14.57 11.39
N ARG A 80 6.08 14.81 12.63
CA ARG A 80 5.04 15.81 12.94
C ARG A 80 5.39 17.23 12.51
N ASN A 81 6.68 17.56 12.49
CA ASN A 81 7.18 18.88 12.10
C ASN A 81 7.40 19.01 10.57
N SER A 82 7.15 17.95 9.80
CA SER A 82 7.25 18.01 8.35
C SER A 82 6.04 18.74 7.76
N GLN A 83 6.27 19.63 6.82
CA GLN A 83 5.20 20.35 6.11
C GLN A 83 4.20 19.41 5.44
N MET A 84 4.66 18.24 5.01
CA MET A 84 3.87 17.20 4.36
C MET A 84 4.48 15.83 4.61
N VAL A 85 3.62 14.85 4.85
CA VAL A 85 3.97 13.42 4.90
C VAL A 85 3.14 12.69 3.84
N VAL A 86 3.76 11.77 3.13
CA VAL A 86 3.08 10.96 2.11
C VAL A 86 2.85 9.56 2.65
N LEU A 87 1.60 9.09 2.59
CA LEU A 87 1.24 7.72 2.93
C LEU A 87 0.90 6.94 1.66
N ASP A 88 1.75 5.98 1.30
CA ASP A 88 1.52 5.02 0.20
C ASP A 88 0.97 3.73 0.80
N ILE A 89 -0.35 3.65 0.89
CA ILE A 89 -1.06 2.54 1.54
C ILE A 89 -2.04 1.92 0.54
N PRO A 90 -1.77 0.70 0.06
CA PRO A 90 -2.75 -0.08 -0.68
C PRO A 90 -4.00 -0.32 0.16
N LEU A 91 -5.17 -0.31 -0.48
CA LEU A 91 -6.44 -0.57 0.19
C LEU A 91 -6.75 0.41 1.36
N LEU A 92 -6.23 1.66 1.28
CA LEU A 92 -6.44 2.70 2.29
C LEU A 92 -7.94 2.89 2.61
N ILE A 93 -8.76 3.03 1.58
CA ILE A 93 -10.19 3.27 1.68
C ILE A 93 -10.95 2.04 2.19
N GLU A 94 -10.57 0.85 1.68
CA GLU A 94 -11.17 -0.41 2.07
C GLU A 94 -10.95 -0.72 3.55
N ASN A 95 -9.78 -0.36 4.06
CA ASN A 95 -9.42 -0.55 5.46
C ASN A 95 -9.82 0.64 6.37
N LYS A 96 -10.50 1.66 5.82
CA LYS A 96 -10.93 2.87 6.55
C LYS A 96 -9.77 3.53 7.31
N LEU A 97 -8.59 3.60 6.68
CA LEU A 97 -7.37 4.15 7.30
C LEU A 97 -7.21 5.65 7.07
N ASN A 98 -7.98 6.24 6.15
CA ASN A 98 -8.00 7.68 5.92
C ASN A 98 -8.69 8.40 7.09
N LYS A 99 -8.13 9.52 7.49
CA LYS A 99 -8.66 10.41 8.54
C LYS A 99 -9.32 11.64 7.94
N LYS A 100 -10.14 12.31 8.75
CA LYS A 100 -10.63 13.66 8.42
C LYS A 100 -9.42 14.60 8.32
N GLY A 101 -9.34 15.35 7.23
CA GLY A 101 -8.20 16.23 6.94
C GLY A 101 -7.11 15.61 6.06
N ASP A 102 -7.13 14.30 5.80
CA ASP A 102 -6.21 13.69 4.83
C ASP A 102 -6.55 14.14 3.40
N ILE A 103 -5.51 14.50 2.65
CA ILE A 103 -5.64 14.82 1.23
C ILE A 103 -5.47 13.54 0.41
N LEU A 104 -6.58 13.05 -0.12
CA LEU A 104 -6.59 11.84 -0.93
C LEU A 104 -6.25 12.15 -2.38
N VAL A 105 -5.25 11.45 -2.91
CA VAL A 105 -4.82 11.56 -4.31
C VAL A 105 -5.08 10.24 -5.02
N PHE A 106 -5.90 10.27 -6.05
CA PHE A 106 -6.18 9.11 -6.89
C PHE A 106 -5.18 9.03 -8.04
N VAL A 107 -4.41 7.93 -8.11
CA VAL A 107 -3.47 7.69 -9.20
C VAL A 107 -4.13 6.79 -10.25
N ARG A 108 -4.42 7.35 -11.42
CA ARG A 108 -5.04 6.65 -12.54
C ARG A 108 -4.01 6.21 -13.56
N SER A 109 -4.21 5.04 -14.16
CA SER A 109 -3.39 4.55 -15.28
C SER A 109 -4.27 3.86 -16.31
N LYS A 110 -3.85 3.90 -17.57
CA LYS A 110 -4.54 3.20 -18.67
C LYS A 110 -4.51 1.68 -18.43
N LYS A 111 -5.66 1.01 -18.53
CA LYS A 111 -5.84 -0.42 -18.26
C LYS A 111 -4.85 -1.31 -19.04
N ALA A 112 -4.61 -1.01 -20.31
CA ALA A 112 -3.63 -1.72 -21.14
C ALA A 112 -2.20 -1.63 -20.58
N LYS A 113 -1.78 -0.45 -20.09
CA LYS A 113 -0.45 -0.26 -19.48
C LYS A 113 -0.32 -1.01 -18.15
N ILE A 114 -1.38 -1.04 -17.34
CA ILE A 114 -1.42 -1.83 -16.11
C ILE A 114 -1.24 -3.32 -16.42
N LEU A 115 -2.02 -3.86 -17.36
CA LEU A 115 -1.93 -5.26 -17.76
C LEU A 115 -0.56 -5.65 -18.31
N LYS A 116 0.04 -4.79 -19.18
CA LYS A 116 1.39 -5.01 -19.69
C LYS A 116 2.44 -5.11 -18.57
N ARG A 117 2.32 -4.28 -17.54
CA ARG A 117 3.22 -4.32 -16.37
C ARG A 117 2.98 -5.52 -15.47
N LEU A 118 1.74 -5.90 -15.25
CA LEU A 118 1.39 -7.07 -14.45
C LEU A 118 1.96 -8.35 -15.07
N LYS A 119 1.81 -8.52 -16.41
CA LYS A 119 2.36 -9.68 -17.16
C LYS A 119 3.89 -9.81 -17.04
N LYS A 120 4.62 -8.70 -16.84
CA LYS A 120 6.08 -8.70 -16.68
C LYS A 120 6.57 -9.09 -15.27
N ARG A 121 5.68 -9.28 -14.29
CA ARG A 121 6.09 -9.68 -12.95
C ARG A 121 6.43 -11.17 -12.91
N LYS A 122 7.57 -11.53 -12.31
CA LYS A 122 8.02 -12.93 -12.15
C LYS A 122 6.96 -13.86 -11.52
N ASN A 123 6.09 -13.32 -10.65
CA ASN A 123 5.04 -14.05 -9.95
C ASN A 123 3.65 -13.69 -10.50
N TYR A 124 3.52 -13.50 -11.82
CA TYR A 124 2.24 -13.25 -12.46
C TYR A 124 1.35 -14.49 -12.32
N ASN A 125 0.28 -14.38 -11.56
CA ASN A 125 -0.72 -15.43 -11.37
C ASN A 125 -2.11 -14.81 -11.50
N LEU A 126 -2.86 -15.20 -12.53
CA LEU A 126 -4.19 -14.67 -12.81
C LEU A 126 -5.16 -14.89 -11.65
N LYS A 127 -5.15 -16.07 -11.02
CA LYS A 127 -6.04 -16.40 -9.89
C LYS A 127 -5.81 -15.47 -8.70
N ILE A 128 -4.54 -15.19 -8.37
CA ILE A 128 -4.20 -14.26 -7.28
C ILE A 128 -4.64 -12.84 -7.62
N ILE A 129 -4.44 -12.41 -8.87
CA ILE A 129 -4.86 -11.07 -9.32
C ILE A 129 -6.37 -10.90 -9.23
N GLU A 130 -7.16 -11.91 -9.58
CA GLU A 130 -8.61 -11.89 -9.46
C GLU A 130 -9.07 -11.80 -8.00
N VAL A 131 -8.45 -12.57 -7.11
CA VAL A 131 -8.72 -12.50 -5.66
C VAL A 131 -8.43 -11.11 -5.10
N LEU A 132 -7.32 -10.50 -5.50
CA LEU A 132 -6.95 -9.16 -5.06
C LEU A 132 -7.90 -8.08 -5.62
N LYS A 133 -8.37 -8.24 -6.86
CA LYS A 133 -9.36 -7.32 -7.46
C LYS A 133 -10.71 -7.36 -6.74
N GLN A 134 -11.16 -8.52 -6.30
CA GLN A 134 -12.43 -8.66 -5.57
C GLN A 134 -12.43 -7.91 -4.22
N ASN A 135 -11.25 -7.73 -3.61
CA ASN A 135 -11.11 -7.00 -2.35
C ASN A 135 -10.93 -5.48 -2.54
N GLN A 136 -10.91 -5.00 -3.78
CA GLN A 136 -10.76 -3.56 -4.05
C GLN A 136 -12.13 -2.91 -4.25
N SER A 137 -12.33 -1.76 -3.60
CA SER A 137 -13.48 -0.89 -3.89
C SER A 137 -13.51 -0.51 -5.36
N LYS A 138 -14.72 -0.33 -5.91
CA LYS A 138 -14.88 0.12 -7.29
C LYS A 138 -14.08 1.41 -7.51
N LEU A 139 -13.30 1.47 -8.59
CA LEU A 139 -12.45 2.62 -8.94
C LEU A 139 -13.19 3.95 -8.92
N LEU A 140 -14.47 3.96 -9.33
CA LEU A 140 -15.34 5.13 -9.29
C LEU A 140 -15.54 5.65 -7.87
N LYS A 141 -15.73 4.76 -6.87
CA LYS A 141 -15.87 5.15 -5.47
C LYS A 141 -14.59 5.80 -4.95
N LYS A 142 -13.42 5.21 -5.24
CA LYS A 142 -12.12 5.79 -4.85
C LYS A 142 -11.88 7.15 -5.47
N ARG A 143 -12.22 7.32 -6.75
CA ARG A 143 -12.10 8.60 -7.47
C ARG A 143 -12.99 9.69 -6.86
N LYS A 144 -14.23 9.34 -6.47
CA LYS A 144 -15.15 10.30 -5.83
C LYS A 144 -14.66 10.81 -4.47
N LEU A 145 -13.92 9.96 -3.73
CA LEU A 145 -13.36 10.32 -2.42
C LEU A 145 -12.04 11.11 -2.52
N ALA A 146 -11.36 11.02 -3.66
CA ALA A 146 -10.09 11.71 -3.84
C ALA A 146 -10.28 13.17 -4.22
N LYS A 147 -9.60 14.05 -3.49
CA LYS A 147 -9.58 15.49 -3.79
C LYS A 147 -8.85 15.77 -5.12
N TYR A 148 -7.80 14.99 -5.42
CA TYR A 148 -7.00 15.13 -6.64
C TYR A 148 -6.85 13.83 -7.39
N THR A 149 -6.66 13.94 -8.73
CA THR A 149 -6.36 12.80 -9.59
C THR A 149 -5.10 13.07 -10.40
N ILE A 150 -4.18 12.09 -10.42
CA ILE A 150 -2.97 12.11 -11.26
C ILE A 150 -3.03 10.96 -12.27
N ASP A 151 -2.83 11.28 -13.55
CA ASP A 151 -2.66 10.29 -14.60
C ASP A 151 -1.21 9.83 -14.68
N ASN A 152 -0.96 8.60 -14.28
CA ASN A 152 0.35 7.96 -14.38
C ASN A 152 0.50 7.28 -15.75
N ASN A 153 1.36 7.84 -16.59
CA ASN A 153 1.73 7.29 -17.89
C ASN A 153 3.04 6.49 -17.85
N TYR A 154 3.62 6.32 -16.66
CA TYR A 154 4.90 5.65 -16.41
C TYR A 154 6.15 6.35 -16.98
N SER A 155 6.07 7.60 -17.40
CA SER A 155 7.21 8.46 -17.71
C SER A 155 7.64 9.23 -16.47
N ALA A 156 8.89 9.02 -16.03
CA ALA A 156 9.41 9.66 -14.81
C ALA A 156 9.39 11.20 -14.93
N ASN A 157 9.79 11.76 -16.08
CA ASN A 157 9.83 13.21 -16.28
C ASN A 157 8.44 13.85 -16.29
N ILE A 158 7.47 13.20 -16.94
CA ILE A 158 6.09 13.70 -16.95
C ILE A 158 5.48 13.60 -15.54
N MET A 159 5.74 12.51 -14.83
CA MET A 159 5.27 12.37 -13.45
C MET A 159 5.89 13.39 -12.52
N LYS A 160 7.19 13.70 -12.67
CA LYS A 160 7.84 14.79 -11.92
C LYS A 160 7.10 16.11 -12.07
N LYS A 161 6.82 16.54 -13.32
CA LYS A 161 6.11 17.78 -13.60
C LYS A 161 4.71 17.78 -12.96
N LYS A 162 3.93 16.71 -13.15
CA LYS A 162 2.58 16.61 -12.58
C LYS A 162 2.56 16.63 -11.04
N ILE A 163 3.52 15.98 -10.39
CA ILE A 163 3.61 15.97 -8.92
C ILE A 163 4.03 17.36 -8.42
N LYS A 164 4.91 18.08 -9.14
CA LYS A 164 5.29 19.45 -8.79
C LYS A 164 4.07 20.37 -8.79
N ILE A 165 3.29 20.34 -9.87
CA ILE A 165 2.05 21.14 -10.00
C ILE A 165 1.04 20.78 -8.91
N LEU A 166 0.83 19.47 -8.64
CA LEU A 166 -0.07 19.05 -7.58
C LEU A 166 0.38 19.55 -6.21
N LYS A 167 1.68 19.49 -5.92
CA LYS A 167 2.25 19.99 -4.68
C LYS A 167 1.95 21.48 -4.50
N GLU A 168 2.26 22.29 -5.51
CA GLU A 168 2.02 23.72 -5.50
C GLU A 168 0.55 24.03 -5.24
N LYS A 169 -0.36 23.31 -5.89
CA LYS A 169 -1.80 23.45 -5.68
C LYS A 169 -2.23 23.10 -4.25
N ILE A 170 -1.70 22.03 -3.68
CA ILE A 170 -1.99 21.61 -2.28
C ILE A 170 -1.56 22.69 -1.29
N PHE A 171 -0.37 23.26 -1.47
CA PHE A 171 0.13 24.29 -0.56
C PHE A 171 -0.62 25.60 -0.72
N TYR A 172 -0.92 26.02 -1.93
CA TYR A 172 -1.71 27.22 -2.20
C TYR A 172 -3.08 27.15 -1.52
N GLU A 173 -3.83 26.05 -1.71
CA GLU A 173 -5.15 25.88 -1.10
C GLU A 173 -5.11 25.85 0.46
N ARG A 174 -3.99 25.38 1.06
CA ARG A 174 -3.82 25.40 2.51
C ARG A 174 -3.47 26.79 3.07
N SER A 175 -2.84 27.64 2.26
CA SER A 175 -2.51 29.00 2.67
C SER A 175 -3.72 29.95 2.54
N SER A 176 -4.74 29.52 1.79
CA SER A 176 -5.97 30.29 1.53
C SER A 176 -7.16 29.84 2.36
N SER A 177 -6.97 28.85 3.26
CA SER A 177 -7.98 28.30 4.17
C SER A 177 -7.64 28.60 5.61
#